data_49d5f26ecd51e9dc1be3f6ed964f48f6
#
_entry.id   49d5f26ecd51e9dc1be3f6ed964f48f6
#
_cell.length_a   1.000
_cell.length_b   1.000
_cell.length_c   1.000
_cell.angle_alpha   90.00
_cell.angle_beta   90.00
_cell.angle_gamma   90.00
#
_symmetry.space_group_name_H-M   'P 1'
#
loop_
_entity.id
_entity.type
_entity.pdbx_description
1 polymer ?
#
loop_
_entity_poly.entity_id
_entity_poly.type
_entity_poly.pdbx_seq_one_letter_code
_entity_poly.pdbx_strand_id
1 'polypeptide(L)'
;MDRSSLTQTLMAAKAIFLLDNDTLCLVDPQSRVYSFRKGDRDWHYDEALEARFHAPATFSRLLPLSREQALEICLNWAEAAAAPKAQLLERAITYATQHHAGQVRKGTDRPYILHPLETMLILHRMHADPALLAAGVLHDVLEDTDATAADLFEHFGEDITRLVTSHSEDKRLSWRARKQHTIDALAHADRRQLMLVLADKVSNLRSMAADYALIGEALWDRFNAGPAQQSWYYSTVQDAFWDMQTDPDCGPAYWEMVGLFKDLFVQFYLDADAPALYQICRDGSAYRLVKGDPQWTDINNTLPQGAERITRKDAEKLEEQWNVPFWHAHDKDLADAAYLLSESAQHTIELHIHAGTLTLLCRSRALPDAVLFTYSLDEDATHRFFARLRIEYGLDEPLPTLLAQLFDSTDTITCFTSFCQRNEIPWQFKLA
;
A
#
# COMPACT_ATOMS: atom_id res chain seq x y z
N MET A 1 -8.05 -14.80 -2.53
CA MET A 1 -7.50 -15.70 -1.50
C MET A 1 -6.63 -16.73 -2.20
N ASP A 2 -5.41 -16.91 -1.77
CA ASP A 2 -4.52 -17.92 -2.33
C ASP A 2 -5.06 -19.32 -1.98
N ARG A 3 -4.91 -20.28 -2.90
CA ARG A 3 -5.22 -21.71 -2.68
C ARG A 3 -4.69 -22.23 -1.33
N SER A 4 -3.58 -21.66 -0.84
CA SER A 4 -2.93 -22.04 0.40
C SER A 4 -3.75 -21.68 1.65
N SER A 5 -4.43 -20.53 1.67
CA SER A 5 -5.21 -20.06 2.84
C SER A 5 -6.49 -20.86 3.05
N LEU A 6 -7.25 -21.12 1.98
CA LEU A 6 -8.46 -21.98 2.05
C LEU A 6 -8.10 -23.40 2.47
N THR A 7 -7.01 -23.92 1.91
CA THR A 7 -6.50 -25.25 2.23
C THR A 7 -6.05 -25.35 3.70
N GLN A 8 -5.35 -24.32 4.22
CA GLN A 8 -4.90 -24.31 5.62
C GLN A 8 -6.07 -24.26 6.60
N THR A 9 -7.09 -23.45 6.35
CA THR A 9 -8.28 -23.37 7.22
C THR A 9 -9.03 -24.70 7.25
N LEU A 10 -9.20 -25.34 6.11
CA LEU A 10 -9.88 -26.64 6.01
C LEU A 10 -9.04 -27.79 6.58
N MET A 11 -7.72 -27.75 6.45
CA MET A 11 -6.80 -28.79 6.96
C MET A 11 -6.60 -28.74 8.50
N ALA A 12 -6.71 -27.56 9.11
CA ALA A 12 -6.53 -27.37 10.55
C ALA A 12 -7.77 -27.73 11.37
N ALA A 13 -8.97 -27.74 10.80
CA ALA A 13 -10.21 -27.88 11.52
C ALA A 13 -10.59 -29.35 11.79
N LYS A 14 -10.83 -29.70 13.06
CA LYS A 14 -11.67 -30.83 13.42
C LYS A 14 -13.14 -30.43 13.18
N ALA A 15 -13.54 -30.33 11.91
CA ALA A 15 -14.85 -29.86 11.51
C ALA A 15 -15.60 -30.92 10.70
N ILE A 16 -16.91 -30.87 10.74
CA ILE A 16 -17.82 -31.65 9.90
C ILE A 16 -18.22 -30.78 8.73
N PHE A 17 -18.13 -31.32 7.51
CA PHE A 17 -18.55 -30.65 6.29
C PHE A 17 -19.85 -31.24 5.78
N LEU A 18 -20.79 -30.38 5.43
CA LEU A 18 -22.13 -30.75 4.98
C LEU A 18 -22.53 -29.87 3.79
N LEU A 19 -23.24 -30.43 2.83
CA LEU A 19 -23.79 -29.70 1.70
C LEU A 19 -25.32 -29.55 1.87
N ASP A 20 -25.80 -28.31 1.90
CA ASP A 20 -27.23 -27.95 1.87
C ASP A 20 -27.50 -27.20 0.55
N ASN A 21 -27.98 -27.93 -0.46
CA ASN A 21 -28.15 -27.42 -1.82
C ASN A 21 -26.90 -26.72 -2.36
N ASP A 22 -26.94 -25.37 -2.50
CA ASP A 22 -25.84 -24.55 -3.02
C ASP A 22 -25.04 -23.86 -1.89
N THR A 23 -25.11 -24.38 -0.66
CA THR A 23 -24.38 -23.87 0.48
C THR A 23 -23.55 -24.99 1.10
N LEU A 24 -22.23 -24.80 1.12
CA LEU A 24 -21.32 -25.67 1.85
C LEU A 24 -21.27 -25.18 3.30
N CYS A 25 -21.49 -26.08 4.24
CA CYS A 25 -21.52 -25.81 5.67
C CYS A 25 -20.30 -26.44 6.35
N LEU A 26 -19.65 -25.69 7.22
CA LEU A 26 -18.63 -26.17 8.14
C LEU A 26 -19.15 -26.04 9.56
N VAL A 27 -19.16 -27.14 10.30
CA VAL A 27 -19.51 -27.14 11.72
C VAL A 27 -18.23 -27.39 12.52
N ASP A 28 -17.88 -26.42 13.34
CA ASP A 28 -16.68 -26.50 14.19
C ASP A 28 -16.94 -27.36 15.46
N PRO A 29 -15.88 -27.72 16.23
CA PRO A 29 -16.04 -28.50 17.48
C PRO A 29 -16.86 -27.82 18.57
N GLN A 30 -17.10 -26.51 18.44
CA GLN A 30 -17.97 -25.72 19.34
C GLN A 30 -19.41 -25.63 18.84
N SER A 31 -19.75 -26.37 17.77
CA SER A 31 -21.06 -26.40 17.11
C SER A 31 -21.46 -25.10 16.42
N ARG A 32 -20.51 -24.19 16.16
CA ARG A 32 -20.77 -23.02 15.35
C ARG A 32 -20.80 -23.40 13.87
N VAL A 33 -21.70 -22.78 13.12
CA VAL A 33 -21.92 -23.08 11.71
C VAL A 33 -21.43 -21.93 10.82
N TYR A 34 -20.59 -22.28 9.87
CA TYR A 34 -20.09 -21.34 8.86
C TYR A 34 -20.60 -21.79 7.50
N SER A 35 -20.94 -20.82 6.66
CA SER A 35 -21.39 -21.05 5.29
C SER A 35 -20.34 -20.60 4.27
N PHE A 36 -20.29 -21.32 3.16
CA PHE A 36 -19.53 -20.96 1.96
C PHE A 36 -20.44 -21.20 0.75
N ARG A 37 -20.70 -20.17 -0.03
CA ARG A 37 -21.58 -20.21 -1.21
C ARG A 37 -20.81 -19.95 -2.48
N LYS A 38 -21.40 -20.29 -3.60
CA LYS A 38 -20.80 -20.00 -4.91
C LYS A 38 -20.61 -18.49 -5.07
N GLY A 39 -19.34 -18.10 -5.22
CA GLY A 39 -18.93 -16.70 -5.28
C GLY A 39 -18.28 -16.17 -4.02
N ASP A 40 -18.36 -16.89 -2.90
CA ASP A 40 -17.66 -16.51 -1.67
C ASP A 40 -16.16 -16.73 -1.82
N ARG A 41 -15.40 -15.92 -1.10
CA ARG A 41 -13.92 -16.02 -1.03
C ARG A 41 -13.44 -16.57 0.29
N ASP A 42 -14.32 -16.56 1.31
CA ASP A 42 -14.03 -17.01 2.66
C ASP A 42 -15.28 -17.61 3.31
N TRP A 43 -15.08 -18.26 4.46
CA TRP A 43 -16.12 -18.78 5.29
C TRP A 43 -16.77 -17.66 6.12
N HIS A 44 -18.10 -17.61 6.13
CA HIS A 44 -18.86 -16.65 6.90
C HIS A 44 -19.60 -17.35 8.03
N TYR A 45 -19.46 -16.83 9.26
CA TYR A 45 -20.30 -17.29 10.36
C TYR A 45 -21.79 -17.03 10.04
N ASP A 46 -22.62 -18.05 10.13
CA ASP A 46 -24.01 -18.00 9.71
C ASP A 46 -24.93 -18.41 10.87
N GLU A 47 -25.32 -17.43 11.68
CA GLU A 47 -26.18 -17.59 12.84
C GLU A 47 -27.56 -18.18 12.47
N ALA A 48 -28.11 -17.79 11.32
CA ALA A 48 -29.39 -18.31 10.85
C ALA A 48 -29.31 -19.79 10.46
N LEU A 49 -28.20 -20.20 9.86
CA LEU A 49 -27.92 -21.57 9.52
C LEU A 49 -27.64 -22.41 10.78
N GLU A 50 -26.94 -21.86 11.75
CA GLU A 50 -26.68 -22.48 13.05
C GLU A 50 -27.99 -22.77 13.81
N ALA A 51 -28.90 -21.79 13.87
CA ALA A 51 -30.23 -21.97 14.48
C ALA A 51 -31.03 -23.08 13.81
N ARG A 52 -30.94 -23.19 12.46
CA ARG A 52 -31.54 -24.30 11.69
C ARG A 52 -30.90 -25.65 12.00
N PHE A 53 -29.60 -25.68 12.20
CA PHE A 53 -28.80 -26.89 12.50
C PHE A 53 -29.20 -27.54 13.82
N HIS A 54 -29.56 -26.72 14.79
CA HIS A 54 -30.06 -27.20 16.09
C HIS A 54 -31.54 -27.63 16.11
N ALA A 55 -32.26 -27.51 14.97
CA ALA A 55 -33.64 -27.92 14.85
C ALA A 55 -33.75 -29.40 14.40
N PRO A 56 -34.51 -30.26 15.12
CA PRO A 56 -34.50 -31.71 14.89
C PRO A 56 -34.91 -32.19 13.48
N ALA A 57 -35.61 -31.38 12.69
CA ALA A 57 -36.10 -31.72 11.37
C ALA A 57 -35.12 -31.49 10.20
N THR A 58 -33.96 -30.89 10.45
CA THR A 58 -33.10 -30.39 9.38
C THR A 58 -32.05 -31.41 8.91
N PHE A 59 -31.68 -32.37 9.78
CA PHE A 59 -30.62 -33.34 9.49
C PHE A 59 -30.86 -34.30 8.33
N SER A 60 -32.07 -34.51 7.90
CA SER A 60 -32.41 -35.52 6.86
C SER A 60 -32.12 -35.07 5.43
N ARG A 61 -31.70 -33.82 5.21
CA ARG A 61 -31.45 -33.25 3.88
C ARG A 61 -29.98 -32.85 3.62
N LEU A 62 -29.14 -32.90 4.64
CA LEU A 62 -27.75 -32.51 4.53
C LEU A 62 -26.92 -33.70 4.07
N LEU A 63 -26.09 -33.48 3.05
CA LEU A 63 -25.15 -34.48 2.56
C LEU A 63 -23.82 -34.33 3.29
N PRO A 64 -23.39 -35.32 4.09
CA PRO A 64 -22.08 -35.29 4.69
C PRO A 64 -21.01 -35.43 3.62
N LEU A 65 -19.96 -34.62 3.72
CA LEU A 65 -18.84 -34.61 2.79
C LEU A 65 -17.54 -34.99 3.50
N SER A 66 -16.64 -35.64 2.76
CA SER A 66 -15.25 -35.72 3.19
C SER A 66 -14.59 -34.32 3.07
N ARG A 67 -13.48 -34.16 3.76
CA ARG A 67 -12.68 -32.92 3.68
C ARG A 67 -12.20 -32.63 2.27
N GLU A 68 -11.82 -33.67 1.53
CA GLU A 68 -11.36 -33.59 0.13
C GLU A 68 -12.50 -33.12 -0.78
N GLN A 69 -13.71 -33.65 -0.60
CA GLN A 69 -14.90 -33.24 -1.35
C GLN A 69 -15.28 -31.77 -1.04
N ALA A 70 -15.22 -31.36 0.22
CA ALA A 70 -15.48 -29.98 0.61
C ALA A 70 -14.44 -29.02 0.02
N LEU A 71 -13.16 -29.40 0.03
CA LEU A 71 -12.09 -28.62 -0.59
C LEU A 71 -12.28 -28.49 -2.10
N GLU A 72 -12.62 -29.57 -2.79
CA GLU A 72 -12.90 -29.56 -4.23
C GLU A 72 -14.07 -28.63 -4.58
N ILE A 73 -15.15 -28.66 -3.81
CA ILE A 73 -16.30 -27.76 -3.98
C ILE A 73 -15.88 -26.29 -3.75
N CYS A 74 -15.14 -25.98 -2.67
CA CYS A 74 -14.65 -24.64 -2.42
C CYS A 74 -13.78 -24.11 -3.58
N LEU A 75 -12.86 -24.92 -4.08
CA LEU A 75 -11.98 -24.54 -5.19
C LEU A 75 -12.78 -24.30 -6.47
N ASN A 76 -13.71 -25.20 -6.82
CA ASN A 76 -14.55 -25.06 -8.01
C ASN A 76 -15.46 -23.81 -7.92
N TRP A 77 -15.99 -23.51 -6.74
CA TRP A 77 -16.84 -22.34 -6.55
C TRP A 77 -16.03 -21.03 -6.54
N ALA A 78 -14.81 -21.03 -5.98
CA ALA A 78 -13.92 -19.89 -6.05
C ALA A 78 -13.41 -19.64 -7.48
N GLU A 79 -13.12 -20.68 -8.25
CA GLU A 79 -12.76 -20.58 -9.68
C GLU A 79 -13.93 -20.07 -10.52
N ALA A 80 -15.16 -20.55 -10.27
CA ALA A 80 -16.37 -20.06 -10.94
C ALA A 80 -16.67 -18.58 -10.62
N ALA A 81 -16.28 -18.10 -9.43
CA ALA A 81 -16.40 -16.69 -9.05
C ALA A 81 -15.28 -15.82 -9.66
N ALA A 82 -14.13 -16.42 -9.99
CA ALA A 82 -13.02 -15.70 -10.61
C ALA A 82 -13.19 -15.52 -12.13
N ALA A 83 -13.86 -16.45 -12.80
CA ALA A 83 -14.05 -16.42 -14.25
C ALA A 83 -14.70 -15.13 -14.78
N PRO A 84 -15.81 -14.59 -14.20
CA PRO A 84 -16.40 -13.32 -14.66
C PRO A 84 -15.48 -12.12 -14.48
N LYS A 85 -14.63 -12.15 -13.45
CA LYS A 85 -13.67 -11.06 -13.15
C LYS A 85 -12.46 -11.08 -14.09
N ALA A 86 -11.97 -12.27 -14.40
CA ALA A 86 -10.92 -12.44 -15.41
C ALA A 86 -11.42 -12.01 -16.79
N GLN A 87 -12.65 -12.37 -17.15
CA GLN A 87 -13.29 -11.92 -18.40
C GLN A 87 -13.49 -10.40 -18.45
N LEU A 88 -13.82 -9.74 -17.34
CA LEU A 88 -13.95 -8.28 -17.27
C LEU A 88 -12.62 -7.60 -17.61
N LEU A 89 -11.54 -8.02 -16.95
CA LEU A 89 -10.22 -7.44 -17.16
C LEU A 89 -9.70 -7.73 -18.58
N GLU A 90 -9.89 -8.96 -19.09
CA GLU A 90 -9.55 -9.32 -20.45
C GLU A 90 -10.27 -8.45 -21.49
N ARG A 91 -11.57 -8.20 -21.29
CA ARG A 91 -12.36 -7.30 -22.16
C ARG A 91 -11.84 -5.87 -22.08
N ALA A 92 -11.51 -5.35 -20.88
CA ALA A 92 -10.97 -4.01 -20.71
C ALA A 92 -9.60 -3.85 -21.41
N ILE A 93 -8.71 -4.84 -21.25
CA ILE A 93 -7.40 -4.86 -21.93
C ILE A 93 -7.59 -4.89 -23.46
N THR A 94 -8.47 -5.75 -23.94
CA THR A 94 -8.75 -5.86 -25.38
C THR A 94 -9.29 -4.54 -25.94
N TYR A 95 -10.27 -3.95 -25.27
CA TYR A 95 -10.88 -2.67 -25.66
C TYR A 95 -9.83 -1.54 -25.69
N ALA A 96 -9.08 -1.35 -24.61
CA ALA A 96 -8.04 -0.32 -24.54
C ALA A 96 -6.95 -0.52 -25.61
N THR A 97 -6.53 -1.77 -25.85
CA THR A 97 -5.51 -2.10 -26.86
C THR A 97 -6.01 -1.75 -28.28
N GLN A 98 -7.28 -1.98 -28.59
CA GLN A 98 -7.87 -1.65 -29.87
C GLN A 98 -7.96 -0.14 -30.08
N HIS A 99 -8.41 0.61 -29.06
CA HIS A 99 -8.59 2.07 -29.15
C HIS A 99 -7.25 2.83 -29.13
N HIS A 100 -6.23 2.34 -28.44
CA HIS A 100 -4.88 2.90 -28.46
C HIS A 100 -3.98 2.32 -29.56
N ALA A 101 -4.54 1.57 -30.51
CA ALA A 101 -3.75 0.95 -31.59
C ALA A 101 -2.97 2.01 -32.39
N GLY A 102 -1.68 1.79 -32.56
CA GLY A 102 -0.79 2.71 -33.28
C GLY A 102 -0.36 3.96 -32.50
N GLN A 103 -0.90 4.21 -31.30
CA GLN A 103 -0.43 5.30 -30.46
C GLN A 103 0.88 4.92 -29.75
N VAL A 104 1.75 5.92 -29.58
CA VAL A 104 3.02 5.79 -28.86
C VAL A 104 3.14 6.85 -27.77
N ARG A 105 3.94 6.55 -26.73
CA ARG A 105 4.27 7.50 -25.66
C ARG A 105 5.05 8.68 -26.25
N LYS A 106 4.71 9.90 -25.80
CA LYS A 106 5.23 11.15 -26.32
C LYS A 106 6.76 11.20 -26.36
N GLY A 107 7.32 11.40 -27.53
CA GLY A 107 8.76 11.47 -27.75
C GLY A 107 9.48 10.11 -27.70
N THR A 108 8.76 9.01 -27.82
CA THR A 108 9.30 7.65 -27.89
C THR A 108 8.58 6.83 -28.96
N ASP A 109 9.04 5.62 -29.24
CA ASP A 109 8.39 4.60 -30.09
C ASP A 109 7.65 3.53 -29.25
N ARG A 110 7.57 3.71 -27.92
CA ARG A 110 6.92 2.73 -27.03
C ARG A 110 5.40 2.78 -27.21
N PRO A 111 4.74 1.63 -27.43
CA PRO A 111 3.27 1.56 -27.52
C PRO A 111 2.59 2.21 -26.29
N TYR A 112 1.57 3.03 -26.56
CA TYR A 112 0.87 3.77 -25.51
C TYR A 112 0.21 2.87 -24.47
N ILE A 113 -0.31 1.72 -24.91
CA ILE A 113 -1.02 0.76 -24.05
C ILE A 113 -0.19 0.29 -22.84
N LEU A 114 1.14 0.41 -22.88
CA LEU A 114 2.01 0.03 -21.76
C LEU A 114 1.72 0.87 -20.51
N HIS A 115 1.32 2.14 -20.66
CA HIS A 115 0.96 3.00 -19.55
C HIS A 115 -0.34 2.57 -18.85
N PRO A 116 -1.48 2.38 -19.51
CA PRO A 116 -2.67 1.82 -18.90
C PRO A 116 -2.47 0.46 -18.23
N LEU A 117 -1.66 -0.41 -18.85
CA LEU A 117 -1.33 -1.71 -18.25
C LEU A 117 -0.47 -1.55 -16.98
N GLU A 118 0.49 -0.62 -16.97
CA GLU A 118 1.27 -0.32 -15.77
C GLU A 118 0.40 0.27 -14.67
N THR A 119 -0.50 1.19 -14.99
CA THR A 119 -1.48 1.76 -14.05
C THR A 119 -2.32 0.66 -13.41
N MET A 120 -2.83 -0.30 -14.19
CA MET A 120 -3.54 -1.47 -13.68
C MET A 120 -2.67 -2.33 -12.75
N LEU A 121 -1.39 -2.55 -13.09
CA LEU A 121 -0.47 -3.33 -12.26
C LEU A 121 -0.17 -2.64 -10.92
N ILE A 122 -0.08 -1.31 -10.90
CA ILE A 122 0.06 -0.53 -9.67
C ILE A 122 -1.20 -0.69 -8.82
N LEU A 123 -2.39 -0.51 -9.40
CA LEU A 123 -3.67 -0.76 -8.73
C LEU A 123 -3.79 -2.18 -8.18
N HIS A 124 -3.30 -3.17 -8.92
CA HIS A 124 -3.28 -4.57 -8.45
C HIS A 124 -2.44 -4.75 -7.20
N ARG A 125 -1.29 -4.08 -7.10
CA ARG A 125 -0.46 -4.06 -5.89
C ARG A 125 -1.13 -3.35 -4.72
N MET A 126 -2.02 -2.39 -5.00
CA MET A 126 -2.86 -1.70 -4.03
C MET A 126 -4.12 -2.51 -3.66
N HIS A 127 -4.19 -3.80 -4.01
CA HIS A 127 -5.33 -4.70 -3.78
C HIS A 127 -6.68 -4.17 -4.30
N ALA A 128 -6.64 -3.40 -5.39
CA ALA A 128 -7.84 -2.84 -6.02
C ALA A 128 -8.81 -3.93 -6.49
N ASP A 129 -10.10 -3.63 -6.42
CA ASP A 129 -11.14 -4.52 -6.92
C ASP A 129 -11.13 -4.63 -8.46
N PRO A 130 -11.72 -5.67 -9.05
CA PRO A 130 -11.67 -5.90 -10.49
C PRO A 130 -12.25 -4.78 -11.36
N ALA A 131 -13.22 -4.02 -10.87
CA ALA A 131 -13.78 -2.90 -11.62
C ALA A 131 -12.79 -1.72 -11.64
N LEU A 132 -12.08 -1.48 -10.53
CA LEU A 132 -11.03 -0.46 -10.47
C LEU A 132 -9.81 -0.86 -11.30
N LEU A 133 -9.44 -2.16 -11.37
CA LEU A 133 -8.41 -2.65 -12.29
C LEU A 133 -8.78 -2.40 -13.75
N ALA A 134 -10.04 -2.69 -14.12
CA ALA A 134 -10.55 -2.41 -15.46
C ALA A 134 -10.56 -0.90 -15.76
N ALA A 135 -10.96 -0.07 -14.80
CA ALA A 135 -10.89 1.38 -14.93
C ALA A 135 -9.44 1.87 -15.11
N GLY A 136 -8.46 1.26 -14.43
CA GLY A 136 -7.05 1.55 -14.62
C GLY A 136 -6.54 1.28 -16.04
N VAL A 137 -7.03 0.23 -16.69
CA VAL A 137 -6.72 -0.05 -18.11
C VAL A 137 -7.44 0.91 -19.06
N LEU A 138 -8.61 1.41 -18.70
CA LEU A 138 -9.48 2.21 -19.54
C LEU A 138 -9.34 3.73 -19.29
N HIS A 139 -8.57 4.16 -18.30
CA HIS A 139 -8.61 5.53 -17.77
C HIS A 139 -8.37 6.63 -18.83
N ASP A 140 -7.53 6.36 -19.83
CA ASP A 140 -7.18 7.31 -20.88
C ASP A 140 -7.99 7.16 -22.18
N VAL A 141 -8.86 6.13 -22.31
CA VAL A 141 -9.55 5.90 -23.58
C VAL A 141 -10.51 7.05 -23.96
N LEU A 142 -11.17 7.67 -22.97
CA LEU A 142 -12.04 8.82 -23.21
C LEU A 142 -11.26 10.09 -23.59
N GLU A 143 -10.04 10.21 -23.09
CA GLU A 143 -9.22 11.40 -23.29
C GLU A 143 -8.44 11.33 -24.62
N ASP A 144 -7.90 10.17 -24.95
CA ASP A 144 -6.89 10.01 -25.99
C ASP A 144 -7.36 9.22 -27.21
N THR A 145 -8.64 8.81 -27.25
CA THR A 145 -9.23 8.06 -28.37
C THR A 145 -10.58 8.63 -28.79
N ASP A 146 -11.25 7.98 -29.70
CA ASP A 146 -12.61 8.29 -30.16
C ASP A 146 -13.72 7.63 -29.33
N ALA A 147 -13.36 6.85 -28.30
CA ALA A 147 -14.31 6.21 -27.39
C ALA A 147 -15.12 7.24 -26.60
N THR A 148 -16.41 6.97 -26.43
CA THR A 148 -17.32 7.82 -25.66
C THR A 148 -17.73 7.21 -24.32
N ALA A 149 -18.23 8.03 -23.40
CA ALA A 149 -18.77 7.53 -22.14
C ALA A 149 -19.98 6.58 -22.35
N ALA A 150 -20.74 6.76 -23.44
CA ALA A 150 -21.84 5.86 -23.80
C ALA A 150 -21.29 4.47 -24.20
N ASP A 151 -20.22 4.42 -24.96
CA ASP A 151 -19.57 3.16 -25.33
C ASP A 151 -19.04 2.42 -24.09
N LEU A 152 -18.38 3.14 -23.19
CA LEU A 152 -17.90 2.55 -21.93
C LEU A 152 -19.08 2.02 -21.07
N PHE A 153 -20.16 2.77 -20.98
CA PHE A 153 -21.35 2.34 -20.25
C PHE A 153 -21.95 1.05 -20.83
N GLU A 154 -22.07 0.97 -22.15
CA GLU A 154 -22.58 -0.22 -22.82
C GLU A 154 -21.67 -1.45 -22.61
N HIS A 155 -20.36 -1.27 -22.66
CA HIS A 155 -19.41 -2.37 -22.55
C HIS A 155 -19.08 -2.77 -21.12
N PHE A 156 -19.04 -1.83 -20.17
CA PHE A 156 -18.46 -2.03 -18.84
C PHE A 156 -19.39 -1.62 -17.68
N GLY A 157 -20.51 -0.96 -17.98
CA GLY A 157 -21.49 -0.54 -16.98
C GLY A 157 -21.14 0.75 -16.25
N GLU A 158 -22.04 1.17 -15.36
CA GLU A 158 -22.04 2.48 -14.71
C GLU A 158 -20.80 2.72 -13.85
N ASP A 159 -20.40 1.75 -13.03
CA ASP A 159 -19.33 1.93 -12.05
C ASP A 159 -17.96 2.22 -12.70
N ILE A 160 -17.60 1.46 -13.72
CA ILE A 160 -16.35 1.67 -14.46
C ILE A 160 -16.41 2.98 -15.26
N THR A 161 -17.55 3.25 -15.90
CA THR A 161 -17.72 4.51 -16.67
C THR A 161 -17.58 5.73 -15.76
N ARG A 162 -18.14 5.70 -14.55
CA ARG A 162 -18.00 6.76 -13.55
C ARG A 162 -16.54 6.99 -13.16
N LEU A 163 -15.80 5.92 -12.87
CA LEU A 163 -14.38 6.02 -12.51
C LEU A 163 -13.54 6.62 -13.64
N VAL A 164 -13.71 6.15 -14.87
CA VAL A 164 -12.96 6.64 -16.03
C VAL A 164 -13.35 8.10 -16.34
N THR A 165 -14.64 8.44 -16.32
CA THR A 165 -15.11 9.80 -16.57
C THR A 165 -14.60 10.80 -15.52
N SER A 166 -14.51 10.38 -14.25
CA SER A 166 -13.98 11.25 -13.18
C SER A 166 -12.49 11.55 -13.34
N HIS A 167 -11.76 10.75 -14.11
CA HIS A 167 -10.34 10.93 -14.39
C HIS A 167 -10.09 11.82 -15.63
N SER A 168 -11.04 11.94 -16.54
CA SER A 168 -10.86 12.59 -17.84
C SER A 168 -10.84 14.11 -17.75
N GLU A 169 -9.91 14.75 -18.49
CA GLU A 169 -9.73 16.20 -18.54
C GLU A 169 -10.43 16.85 -19.73
N ASP A 170 -10.93 18.08 -19.56
CA ASP A 170 -11.47 18.90 -20.67
C ASP A 170 -10.34 19.57 -21.48
N LYS A 171 -9.97 18.99 -22.61
CA LYS A 171 -8.88 19.48 -23.49
C LYS A 171 -9.10 20.89 -24.07
N ARG A 172 -10.31 21.48 -23.94
CA ARG A 172 -10.60 22.86 -24.38
C ARG A 172 -9.99 23.89 -23.43
N LEU A 173 -9.66 23.50 -22.19
CA LEU A 173 -9.06 24.37 -21.19
C LEU A 173 -7.54 24.46 -21.35
N SER A 174 -6.94 25.55 -20.83
CA SER A 174 -5.49 25.67 -20.73
C SER A 174 -4.90 24.56 -19.84
N TRP A 175 -3.63 24.21 -20.03
CA TRP A 175 -2.96 23.19 -19.21
C TRP A 175 -3.11 23.47 -17.70
N ARG A 176 -2.85 24.72 -17.28
CA ARG A 176 -2.96 25.13 -15.87
C ARG A 176 -4.38 24.94 -15.33
N ALA A 177 -5.39 25.36 -16.12
CA ALA A 177 -6.80 25.24 -15.73
C ALA A 177 -7.22 23.77 -15.58
N ARG A 178 -6.80 22.89 -16.51
CA ARG A 178 -7.07 21.45 -16.43
C ARG A 178 -6.45 20.84 -15.18
N LYS A 179 -5.17 21.15 -14.91
CA LYS A 179 -4.49 20.61 -13.73
C LYS A 179 -5.08 21.14 -12.41
N GLN A 180 -5.48 22.41 -12.37
CA GLN A 180 -6.20 22.95 -11.21
C GLN A 180 -7.54 22.23 -11.02
N HIS A 181 -8.29 21.98 -12.10
CA HIS A 181 -9.56 21.25 -12.00
C HIS A 181 -9.36 19.83 -11.48
N THR A 182 -8.30 19.13 -11.91
CA THR A 182 -7.95 17.82 -11.36
C THR A 182 -7.66 17.91 -9.86
N ILE A 183 -6.87 18.88 -9.42
CA ILE A 183 -6.54 19.10 -8.00
C ILE A 183 -7.81 19.36 -7.17
N ASP A 184 -8.69 20.24 -7.66
CA ASP A 184 -9.95 20.58 -7.00
C ASP A 184 -10.89 19.36 -6.88
N ALA A 185 -10.91 18.50 -7.92
CA ALA A 185 -11.69 17.28 -7.94
C ALA A 185 -11.18 16.24 -6.91
N LEU A 186 -9.86 16.16 -6.71
CA LEU A 186 -9.26 15.23 -5.74
C LEU A 186 -9.68 15.52 -4.30
N ALA A 187 -9.95 16.78 -3.95
CA ALA A 187 -10.43 17.14 -2.61
C ALA A 187 -11.81 16.52 -2.26
N HIS A 188 -12.55 16.05 -3.27
CA HIS A 188 -13.89 15.46 -3.11
C HIS A 188 -13.96 14.02 -3.63
N ALA A 189 -12.83 13.46 -4.05
CA ALA A 189 -12.74 12.13 -4.64
C ALA A 189 -12.93 11.02 -3.57
N ASP A 190 -13.62 9.95 -3.95
CA ASP A 190 -13.67 8.74 -3.13
C ASP A 190 -12.33 7.97 -3.18
N ARG A 191 -12.14 7.01 -2.25
CA ARG A 191 -10.90 6.22 -2.16
C ARG A 191 -10.53 5.56 -3.49
N ARG A 192 -11.49 5.02 -4.25
CA ARG A 192 -11.22 4.35 -5.53
C ARG A 192 -10.73 5.33 -6.61
N GLN A 193 -11.30 6.54 -6.64
CA GLN A 193 -10.86 7.61 -7.52
C GLN A 193 -9.44 8.08 -7.16
N LEU A 194 -9.14 8.25 -5.86
CA LEU A 194 -7.79 8.59 -5.39
C LEU A 194 -6.77 7.50 -5.76
N MET A 195 -7.11 6.22 -5.59
CA MET A 195 -6.25 5.09 -5.99
C MET A 195 -5.95 5.12 -7.49
N LEU A 196 -6.96 5.37 -8.32
CA LEU A 196 -6.80 5.45 -9.79
C LEU A 196 -5.83 6.56 -10.18
N VAL A 197 -6.04 7.76 -9.62
CA VAL A 197 -5.18 8.91 -9.91
C VAL A 197 -3.76 8.69 -9.38
N LEU A 198 -3.58 8.16 -8.17
CA LEU A 198 -2.27 7.84 -7.62
C LEU A 198 -1.52 6.85 -8.52
N ALA A 199 -2.17 5.79 -8.97
CA ALA A 199 -1.57 4.78 -9.84
C ALA A 199 -1.14 5.36 -11.21
N ASP A 200 -1.97 6.21 -11.81
CA ASP A 200 -1.62 6.94 -13.04
C ASP A 200 -0.40 7.86 -12.82
N LYS A 201 -0.39 8.63 -11.71
CA LYS A 201 0.72 9.55 -11.45
C LYS A 201 2.04 8.80 -11.19
N VAL A 202 2.02 7.68 -10.48
CA VAL A 202 3.20 6.82 -10.30
C VAL A 202 3.71 6.30 -11.64
N SER A 203 2.84 5.78 -12.51
CA SER A 203 3.24 5.31 -13.85
C SER A 203 3.83 6.43 -14.71
N ASN A 204 3.23 7.62 -14.67
CA ASN A 204 3.74 8.77 -15.39
C ASN A 204 5.13 9.22 -14.88
N LEU A 205 5.30 9.30 -13.56
CA LEU A 205 6.59 9.67 -12.95
C LEU A 205 7.68 8.62 -13.21
N ARG A 206 7.37 7.32 -13.20
CA ARG A 206 8.30 6.25 -13.60
C ARG A 206 8.81 6.44 -15.03
N SER A 207 7.87 6.70 -15.94
CA SER A 207 8.22 6.96 -17.35
C SER A 207 9.12 8.19 -17.48
N MET A 208 8.76 9.29 -16.79
CA MET A 208 9.55 10.53 -16.80
C MET A 208 10.94 10.30 -16.18
N ALA A 209 11.05 9.59 -15.07
CA ALA A 209 12.34 9.30 -14.42
C ALA A 209 13.24 8.43 -15.30
N ALA A 210 12.69 7.41 -15.96
CA ALA A 210 13.41 6.57 -16.90
C ALA A 210 13.93 7.37 -18.11
N ASP A 211 13.09 8.23 -18.68
CA ASP A 211 13.47 9.08 -19.80
C ASP A 211 14.47 10.17 -19.37
N TYR A 212 14.29 10.78 -18.18
CA TYR A 212 15.23 11.77 -17.64
C TYR A 212 16.62 11.20 -17.42
N ALA A 213 16.70 9.95 -16.95
CA ALA A 213 17.98 9.24 -16.80
C ALA A 213 18.72 9.03 -18.13
N LEU A 214 17.97 8.97 -19.26
CA LEU A 214 18.55 8.77 -20.61
C LEU A 214 18.91 10.07 -21.31
N ILE A 215 18.06 11.11 -21.21
CA ILE A 215 18.17 12.32 -22.02
C ILE A 215 18.31 13.61 -21.19
N GLY A 216 18.26 13.52 -19.86
CA GLY A 216 18.40 14.67 -18.96
C GLY A 216 17.37 15.76 -19.21
N GLU A 217 17.80 17.02 -19.17
CA GLU A 217 16.95 18.21 -19.32
C GLU A 217 16.17 18.26 -20.65
N ALA A 218 16.64 17.58 -21.70
CA ALA A 218 15.92 17.48 -22.97
C ALA A 218 14.55 16.77 -22.84
N LEU A 219 14.30 16.08 -21.73
CA LEU A 219 12.97 15.53 -21.41
C LEU A 219 11.89 16.61 -21.45
N TRP A 220 12.19 17.77 -20.89
CA TRP A 220 11.18 18.83 -20.70
C TRP A 220 10.67 19.42 -22.00
N ASP A 221 11.46 19.34 -23.09
CA ASP A 221 11.05 19.78 -24.44
C ASP A 221 9.90 18.95 -25.01
N ARG A 222 9.66 17.75 -24.44
CA ARG A 222 8.52 16.89 -24.84
C ARG A 222 7.18 17.38 -24.32
N PHE A 223 7.17 18.24 -23.29
CA PHE A 223 5.95 18.66 -22.60
C PHE A 223 5.56 20.08 -22.99
N ASN A 224 4.24 20.35 -22.98
CA ASN A 224 3.72 21.70 -23.21
C ASN A 224 3.91 22.62 -21.98
N ALA A 225 4.13 22.03 -20.82
CA ALA A 225 4.41 22.71 -19.56
C ALA A 225 5.85 22.38 -19.12
N GLY A 226 6.62 23.41 -18.79
CA GLY A 226 8.01 23.26 -18.38
C GLY A 226 8.16 22.60 -16.98
N PRO A 227 9.42 22.29 -16.58
CA PRO A 227 9.69 21.56 -15.34
C PRO A 227 9.13 22.23 -14.09
N ALA A 228 9.12 23.55 -14.00
CA ALA A 228 8.55 24.28 -12.87
C ALA A 228 7.02 24.08 -12.74
N GLN A 229 6.31 24.08 -13.87
CA GLN A 229 4.86 23.83 -13.86
C GLN A 229 4.54 22.38 -13.54
N GLN A 230 5.35 21.44 -14.05
CA GLN A 230 5.23 20.01 -13.71
C GLN A 230 5.51 19.79 -12.21
N SER A 231 6.58 20.39 -11.67
CA SER A 231 6.91 20.33 -10.24
C SER A 231 5.73 20.80 -9.39
N TRP A 232 5.19 21.99 -9.68
CA TRP A 232 4.00 22.51 -9.00
C TRP A 232 2.82 21.54 -9.05
N TYR A 233 2.54 20.95 -10.21
CA TYR A 233 1.40 20.03 -10.34
C TYR A 233 1.58 18.78 -9.49
N TYR A 234 2.73 18.11 -9.60
CA TYR A 234 2.97 16.87 -8.89
C TYR A 234 3.11 17.07 -7.37
N SER A 235 3.68 18.18 -6.89
CA SER A 235 3.71 18.50 -5.46
C SER A 235 2.30 18.70 -4.90
N THR A 236 1.46 19.49 -5.60
CA THR A 236 0.09 19.77 -5.16
C THR A 236 -0.80 18.51 -5.20
N VAL A 237 -0.64 17.65 -6.21
CA VAL A 237 -1.38 16.37 -6.27
C VAL A 237 -0.91 15.43 -5.16
N GLN A 238 0.37 15.43 -4.81
CA GLN A 238 0.90 14.64 -3.70
C GLN A 238 0.23 14.99 -2.37
N ASP A 239 -0.06 16.26 -2.11
CA ASP A 239 -0.75 16.71 -0.90
C ASP A 239 -2.16 16.11 -0.79
N ALA A 240 -2.85 15.90 -1.92
CA ALA A 240 -4.17 15.26 -1.94
C ALA A 240 -4.15 13.77 -1.53
N PHE A 241 -3.00 13.13 -1.59
CA PHE A 241 -2.82 11.73 -1.17
C PHE A 241 -2.22 11.59 0.23
N TRP A 242 -2.09 12.68 0.99
CA TRP A 242 -1.43 12.66 2.30
C TRP A 242 -1.97 11.58 3.23
N ASP A 243 -3.29 11.40 3.29
CA ASP A 243 -3.93 10.39 4.15
C ASP A 243 -3.67 8.94 3.69
N MET A 244 -3.15 8.76 2.47
CA MET A 244 -2.79 7.43 1.94
C MET A 244 -1.39 6.97 2.34
N GLN A 245 -0.56 7.82 2.92
CA GLN A 245 0.83 7.51 3.25
C GLN A 245 0.98 6.33 4.24
N THR A 246 0.01 6.18 5.16
CA THR A 246 -0.03 5.12 6.18
C THR A 246 -0.99 3.98 5.82
N ASP A 247 -1.73 4.10 4.73
CA ASP A 247 -2.62 3.04 4.25
C ASP A 247 -1.79 1.82 3.79
N PRO A 248 -2.05 0.61 4.29
CA PRO A 248 -1.25 -0.58 3.98
C PRO A 248 -1.26 -0.95 2.48
N ASP A 249 -2.33 -0.62 1.75
CA ASP A 249 -2.46 -0.90 0.33
C ASP A 249 -1.86 0.22 -0.54
N CYS A 250 -2.09 1.48 -0.17
CA CYS A 250 -1.74 2.66 -0.97
C CYS A 250 -0.39 3.26 -0.57
N GLY A 251 0.05 3.12 0.69
CA GLY A 251 1.28 3.72 1.21
C GLY A 251 2.52 3.44 0.38
N PRO A 252 2.76 2.19 -0.06
CA PRO A 252 3.90 1.90 -0.93
C PRO A 252 3.91 2.71 -2.23
N ALA A 253 2.74 2.88 -2.88
CA ALA A 253 2.62 3.68 -4.10
C ALA A 253 2.77 5.18 -3.83
N TYR A 254 2.25 5.67 -2.70
CA TYR A 254 2.44 7.05 -2.26
C TYR A 254 3.92 7.37 -2.06
N TRP A 255 4.66 6.55 -1.31
CA TRP A 255 6.07 6.79 -1.06
C TRP A 255 6.94 6.62 -2.31
N GLU A 256 6.55 5.75 -3.22
CA GLU A 256 7.20 5.69 -4.54
C GLU A 256 6.98 6.98 -5.33
N MET A 257 5.75 7.53 -5.34
CA MET A 257 5.45 8.82 -5.97
C MET A 257 6.33 9.94 -5.38
N VAL A 258 6.45 10.01 -4.05
CA VAL A 258 7.31 10.98 -3.35
C VAL A 258 8.77 10.84 -3.77
N GLY A 259 9.30 9.62 -3.82
CA GLY A 259 10.68 9.35 -4.24
C GLY A 259 10.94 9.79 -5.69
N LEU A 260 10.06 9.40 -6.61
CA LEU A 260 10.16 9.78 -8.03
C LEU A 260 10.04 11.30 -8.23
N PHE A 261 9.15 11.95 -7.47
CA PHE A 261 9.04 13.41 -7.48
C PHE A 261 10.36 14.07 -7.03
N LYS A 262 10.93 13.61 -5.93
CA LYS A 262 12.23 14.13 -5.44
C LYS A 262 13.35 13.92 -6.47
N ASP A 263 13.41 12.77 -7.14
CA ASP A 263 14.42 12.51 -8.18
C ASP A 263 14.31 13.45 -9.39
N LEU A 264 13.09 13.81 -9.78
CA LEU A 264 12.83 14.61 -10.98
C LEU A 264 12.86 16.12 -10.74
N PHE A 265 12.37 16.56 -9.59
CA PHE A 265 12.00 17.96 -9.38
C PHE A 265 12.73 18.63 -8.21
N VAL A 266 13.49 17.88 -7.38
CA VAL A 266 14.16 18.43 -6.22
C VAL A 266 15.67 18.32 -6.37
N GLN A 267 16.37 19.40 -6.05
CA GLN A 267 17.82 19.42 -5.91
C GLN A 267 18.16 19.53 -4.43
N PHE A 268 19.13 18.73 -3.99
CA PHE A 268 19.58 18.69 -2.61
C PHE A 268 20.96 19.31 -2.48
N TYR A 269 21.15 20.08 -1.41
CA TYR A 269 22.43 20.69 -1.09
C TYR A 269 22.74 20.52 0.40
N LEU A 270 24.02 20.41 0.70
CA LEU A 270 24.56 20.34 2.06
C LEU A 270 25.42 21.56 2.34
N ASP A 271 25.14 22.26 3.42
CA ASP A 271 26.08 23.19 4.03
C ASP A 271 26.83 22.46 5.15
N ALA A 272 28.10 22.16 4.92
CA ALA A 272 28.93 21.44 5.89
C ALA A 272 29.44 22.33 7.04
N ASP A 273 29.53 23.62 6.82
CA ASP A 273 30.03 24.60 7.81
C ASP A 273 28.96 24.93 8.85
N ALA A 274 27.70 25.03 8.41
CA ALA A 274 26.53 25.18 9.27
C ALA A 274 25.58 24.01 9.02
N PRO A 275 25.80 22.83 9.63
CA PRO A 275 25.19 21.56 9.21
C PRO A 275 23.69 21.67 8.92
N ALA A 276 23.37 21.89 7.64
CA ALA A 276 22.01 22.07 7.14
C ALA A 276 21.85 21.45 5.75
N LEU A 277 20.73 20.77 5.54
CA LEU A 277 20.29 20.29 4.24
C LEU A 277 19.33 21.31 3.62
N TYR A 278 19.40 21.43 2.31
CA TYR A 278 18.48 22.26 1.52
C TYR A 278 17.82 21.43 0.43
N GLN A 279 16.54 21.65 0.26
CA GLN A 279 15.73 21.16 -0.87
C GLN A 279 15.32 22.34 -1.71
N ILE A 280 15.67 22.36 -2.98
CA ILE A 280 15.27 23.38 -3.94
C ILE A 280 14.41 22.69 -4.99
N CYS A 281 13.13 23.01 -5.00
CA CYS A 281 12.18 22.48 -5.97
C CYS A 281 12.21 23.30 -7.28
N ARG A 282 11.89 22.67 -8.40
CA ARG A 282 11.89 23.34 -9.71
C ARG A 282 10.80 24.41 -9.88
N ASP A 283 9.76 24.38 -9.02
CA ASP A 283 8.74 25.43 -8.97
C ASP A 283 9.20 26.70 -8.24
N GLY A 284 10.38 26.66 -7.63
CA GLY A 284 10.97 27.76 -6.86
C GLY A 284 10.75 27.65 -5.36
N SER A 285 9.99 26.69 -4.86
CA SER A 285 9.89 26.44 -3.42
C SER A 285 11.23 25.91 -2.90
N ALA A 286 11.58 26.28 -1.68
CA ALA A 286 12.84 25.94 -1.08
C ALA A 286 12.67 25.70 0.44
N TYR A 287 13.35 24.67 0.92
CA TYR A 287 13.26 24.24 2.31
C TYR A 287 14.64 23.99 2.89
N ARG A 288 14.76 24.17 4.19
CA ARG A 288 15.97 23.93 4.97
C ARG A 288 15.68 23.02 6.15
N LEU A 289 16.51 22.01 6.36
CA LEU A 289 16.58 21.19 7.56
C LEU A 289 17.91 21.43 8.26
N VAL A 290 17.87 21.87 9.52
CA VAL A 290 19.06 22.06 10.34
C VAL A 290 19.31 20.81 11.18
N LYS A 291 20.58 20.40 11.32
CA LYS A 291 20.94 19.27 12.16
C LYS A 291 20.43 19.46 13.60
N GLY A 292 19.63 18.51 14.08
CA GLY A 292 19.00 18.56 15.41
C GLY A 292 17.61 19.22 15.42
N ASP A 293 17.13 19.76 14.30
CA ASP A 293 15.74 20.20 14.12
C ASP A 293 15.00 19.11 13.34
N PRO A 294 13.86 18.58 13.85
CA PRO A 294 13.13 17.53 13.16
C PRO A 294 12.29 18.03 11.97
N GLN A 295 12.23 19.34 11.75
CA GLN A 295 11.32 19.93 10.77
C GLN A 295 12.04 20.67 9.64
N TRP A 296 11.58 20.43 8.42
CA TRP A 296 11.90 21.25 7.27
C TRP A 296 11.21 22.61 7.38
N THR A 297 11.97 23.69 7.24
CA THR A 297 11.45 25.06 7.28
C THR A 297 11.51 25.69 5.90
N ASP A 298 10.43 26.37 5.51
CA ASP A 298 10.38 27.16 4.28
C ASP A 298 11.42 28.29 4.31
N ILE A 299 12.09 28.52 3.20
CA ILE A 299 13.11 29.57 3.04
C ILE A 299 12.92 30.31 1.71
N ASN A 300 13.51 31.52 1.63
CA ASN A 300 13.48 32.35 0.42
C ASN A 300 14.50 31.88 -0.63
N ASN A 301 14.41 30.71 -1.15
CA ASN A 301 15.22 30.13 -2.26
C ASN A 301 16.67 30.72 -2.39
N THR A 302 17.34 30.90 -1.26
CA THR A 302 18.71 31.44 -1.21
C THR A 302 19.60 30.40 -0.55
N LEU A 303 20.47 29.77 -1.35
CA LEU A 303 21.48 28.87 -0.83
C LEU A 303 22.62 29.66 -0.19
N PRO A 304 23.18 29.22 0.95
CA PRO A 304 24.38 29.80 1.51
C PRO A 304 25.57 29.63 0.57
N GLN A 305 26.51 30.56 0.65
CA GLN A 305 27.76 30.46 -0.08
C GLN A 305 28.55 29.26 0.46
N GLY A 306 28.85 28.28 -0.39
CA GLY A 306 29.56 27.07 0.00
C GLY A 306 28.70 25.81 0.14
N ALA A 307 27.37 25.93 -0.04
CA ALA A 307 26.51 24.75 -0.08
C ALA A 307 26.83 23.89 -1.31
N GLU A 308 27.12 22.62 -1.08
CA GLU A 308 27.48 21.66 -2.12
C GLU A 308 26.26 20.82 -2.53
N ARG A 309 26.11 20.57 -3.82
CA ARG A 309 25.05 19.71 -4.33
C ARG A 309 25.36 18.25 -3.97
N ILE A 310 24.37 17.57 -3.42
CA ILE A 310 24.43 16.15 -3.05
C ILE A 310 23.32 15.35 -3.74
N THR A 311 23.42 14.02 -3.70
CA THR A 311 22.38 13.14 -4.20
C THR A 311 21.20 13.06 -3.22
N ARG A 312 19.99 12.68 -3.71
CA ARG A 312 18.84 12.41 -2.84
C ARG A 312 19.18 11.36 -1.77
N LYS A 313 19.88 10.28 -2.16
CA LYS A 313 20.27 9.20 -1.23
C LYS A 313 21.19 9.72 -0.10
N ASP A 314 22.13 10.60 -0.44
CA ASP A 314 23.01 11.20 0.57
C ASP A 314 22.21 12.13 1.50
N ALA A 315 21.27 12.90 0.94
CA ALA A 315 20.39 13.76 1.72
C ALA A 315 19.51 12.96 2.68
N GLU A 316 18.83 11.91 2.20
CA GLU A 316 17.98 11.02 3.00
C GLU A 316 18.78 10.31 4.10
N LYS A 317 20.00 9.85 3.79
CA LYS A 317 20.91 9.27 4.78
C LYS A 317 21.30 10.28 5.87
N LEU A 318 21.59 11.53 5.49
CA LEU A 318 21.89 12.59 6.45
C LEU A 318 20.67 12.98 7.26
N GLU A 319 19.51 13.05 6.65
CA GLU A 319 18.22 13.27 7.32
C GLU A 319 17.97 12.22 8.40
N GLU A 320 18.17 10.93 8.08
CA GLU A 320 18.10 9.86 9.07
C GLU A 320 19.15 10.02 10.18
N GLN A 321 20.40 10.30 9.84
CA GLN A 321 21.46 10.50 10.82
C GLN A 321 21.25 11.74 11.70
N TRP A 322 20.65 12.80 11.16
CA TRP A 322 20.41 14.04 11.91
C TRP A 322 19.16 13.94 12.80
N ASN A 323 18.22 13.11 12.46
CA ASN A 323 17.09 12.77 13.33
C ASN A 323 17.48 11.81 14.47
N VAL A 324 18.60 11.10 14.36
CA VAL A 324 19.15 10.25 15.43
C VAL A 324 19.44 11.03 16.73
N PRO A 325 20.07 12.23 16.75
CA PRO A 325 20.26 13.01 17.99
C PRO A 325 18.93 13.44 18.65
N PHE A 326 17.89 13.66 17.90
CA PHE A 326 16.54 13.87 18.43
C PHE A 326 16.00 12.63 19.15
N TRP A 327 16.36 11.45 18.66
CA TRP A 327 16.07 10.14 19.25
C TRP A 327 16.87 9.87 20.53
N HIS A 328 18.16 10.20 20.54
CA HIS A 328 19.00 10.05 21.72
C HIS A 328 18.57 10.94 22.89
N ALA A 329 17.78 11.98 22.63
CA ALA A 329 17.11 12.76 23.69
C ALA A 329 16.05 11.94 24.45
N HIS A 330 15.61 10.80 23.90
CA HIS A 330 14.72 9.84 24.52
C HIS A 330 15.39 8.52 24.88
N ASP A 331 16.63 8.55 25.44
CA ASP A 331 17.36 7.37 25.95
C ASP A 331 16.51 6.43 26.84
N LYS A 332 15.37 6.95 27.33
CA LYS A 332 14.37 6.17 28.07
C LYS A 332 13.77 5.02 27.26
N ASP A 333 13.72 5.13 25.93
CA ASP A 333 13.12 4.11 25.06
C ASP A 333 14.07 2.93 24.85
N LEU A 334 15.36 3.15 25.07
CA LEU A 334 16.42 2.14 24.93
C LEU A 334 16.87 1.58 26.28
N ALA A 335 16.27 2.06 27.37
CA ALA A 335 16.49 1.48 28.68
C ALA A 335 16.03 0.02 28.72
N ASP A 336 16.76 -0.80 29.46
CA ASP A 336 16.38 -2.21 29.65
C ASP A 336 14.94 -2.31 30.15
N ALA A 337 14.09 -2.94 29.38
CA ALA A 337 12.66 -3.06 29.63
C ALA A 337 12.07 -4.31 28.99
N ALA A 338 10.93 -4.76 29.52
CA ALA A 338 10.15 -5.85 28.95
C ALA A 338 8.66 -5.48 28.92
N TYR A 339 8.01 -5.74 27.82
CA TYR A 339 6.59 -5.44 27.58
C TYR A 339 5.86 -6.71 27.15
N LEU A 340 4.78 -7.06 27.83
CA LEU A 340 3.88 -8.11 27.38
C LEU A 340 3.00 -7.53 26.27
N LEU A 341 3.12 -8.05 25.04
CA LEU A 341 2.38 -7.55 23.88
C LEU A 341 1.10 -8.35 23.65
N SER A 342 1.15 -9.66 23.80
CA SER A 342 -0.04 -10.50 23.65
C SER A 342 0.05 -11.77 24.50
N GLU A 343 -1.12 -12.28 24.87
CA GLU A 343 -1.28 -13.48 25.66
C GLU A 343 -2.44 -14.34 25.11
N SER A 344 -2.16 -15.60 24.85
CA SER A 344 -3.12 -16.60 24.40
C SER A 344 -3.17 -17.79 25.37
N ALA A 345 -4.04 -18.78 25.11
CA ALA A 345 -4.08 -20.00 25.90
C ALA A 345 -2.80 -20.86 25.80
N GLN A 346 -2.00 -20.68 24.74
CA GLN A 346 -0.87 -21.53 24.41
C GLN A 346 0.49 -20.83 24.55
N HIS A 347 0.56 -19.52 24.32
CA HIS A 347 1.81 -18.77 24.31
C HIS A 347 1.62 -17.32 24.73
N THR A 348 2.74 -16.69 25.15
CA THR A 348 2.88 -15.25 25.35
C THR A 348 3.87 -14.68 24.35
N ILE A 349 3.68 -13.43 23.94
CA ILE A 349 4.62 -12.67 23.13
C ILE A 349 5.04 -11.44 23.93
N GLU A 350 6.34 -11.32 24.13
CA GLU A 350 6.98 -10.27 24.90
C GLU A 350 8.00 -9.53 24.03
N LEU A 351 8.08 -8.21 24.18
CA LEU A 351 9.14 -7.39 23.61
C LEU A 351 10.13 -7.04 24.72
N HIS A 352 11.39 -7.37 24.51
CA HIS A 352 12.48 -7.07 25.42
C HIS A 352 13.44 -6.08 24.77
N ILE A 353 13.86 -5.07 25.54
CA ILE A 353 14.95 -4.16 25.20
C ILE A 353 16.08 -4.45 26.19
N HIS A 354 17.24 -4.77 25.68
CA HIS A 354 18.43 -5.02 26.51
C HIS A 354 19.69 -4.57 25.77
N ALA A 355 20.51 -3.75 26.45
CA ALA A 355 21.75 -3.20 25.89
C ALA A 355 21.58 -2.61 24.48
N GLY A 356 20.50 -1.84 24.26
CA GLY A 356 20.20 -1.19 22.97
C GLY A 356 19.66 -2.12 21.88
N THR A 357 19.48 -3.41 22.15
CA THR A 357 18.92 -4.38 21.21
C THR A 357 17.47 -4.70 21.55
N LEU A 358 16.61 -4.86 20.53
CA LEU A 358 15.23 -5.26 20.69
C LEU A 358 15.06 -6.73 20.35
N THR A 359 14.36 -7.48 21.20
CA THR A 359 14.02 -8.88 20.96
C THR A 359 12.53 -9.12 21.22
N LEU A 360 11.84 -9.65 20.23
CA LEU A 360 10.48 -10.17 20.36
C LEU A 360 10.57 -11.65 20.69
N LEU A 361 10.05 -12.07 21.86
CA LEU A 361 10.13 -13.42 22.39
C LEU A 361 8.74 -14.05 22.37
N CYS A 362 8.61 -15.23 21.78
CA CYS A 362 7.43 -16.07 21.96
C CYS A 362 7.75 -17.21 22.95
N ARG A 363 7.02 -17.29 24.06
CA ARG A 363 7.17 -18.31 25.09
C ARG A 363 5.98 -19.24 25.17
N SER A 364 6.21 -20.48 25.52
CA SER A 364 5.15 -21.45 25.82
C SER A 364 4.55 -21.19 27.20
N ARG A 365 3.22 -21.15 27.32
CA ARG A 365 2.53 -21.08 28.63
C ARG A 365 2.60 -22.38 29.40
N ALA A 366 2.71 -23.50 28.73
CA ALA A 366 2.86 -24.82 29.37
C ALA A 366 4.26 -25.00 29.98
N LEU A 367 5.27 -24.32 29.42
CA LEU A 367 6.66 -24.32 29.86
C LEU A 367 7.18 -22.88 29.82
N PRO A 368 6.94 -22.07 30.88
CA PRO A 368 7.22 -20.63 30.85
C PRO A 368 8.68 -20.25 30.55
N ASP A 369 9.63 -21.12 30.89
CA ASP A 369 11.05 -20.90 30.56
C ASP A 369 11.42 -21.29 29.11
N ALA A 370 10.53 -21.97 28.39
CA ALA A 370 10.78 -22.39 27.03
C ALA A 370 10.42 -21.27 26.03
N VAL A 371 11.44 -20.73 25.38
CA VAL A 371 11.29 -19.86 24.23
C VAL A 371 10.99 -20.73 23.01
N LEU A 372 9.95 -20.40 22.26
CA LEU A 372 9.59 -21.12 21.04
C LEU A 372 10.35 -20.55 19.83
N PHE A 373 10.39 -19.24 19.74
CA PHE A 373 11.15 -18.52 18.71
C PHE A 373 11.41 -17.06 19.13
N THR A 374 12.34 -16.41 18.43
CA THR A 374 12.66 -15.00 18.64
C THR A 374 12.77 -14.27 17.30
N TYR A 375 12.39 -12.99 17.31
CA TYR A 375 12.80 -11.99 16.32
C TYR A 375 13.68 -10.97 17.02
N SER A 376 14.82 -10.64 16.44
CA SER A 376 15.74 -9.67 17.04
C SER A 376 16.18 -8.61 16.05
N LEU A 377 16.34 -7.39 16.56
CA LEU A 377 16.95 -6.26 15.89
C LEU A 377 18.30 -5.98 16.57
N ASP A 378 19.33 -5.73 15.80
CA ASP A 378 20.57 -5.18 16.36
C ASP A 378 20.36 -3.74 16.85
N GLU A 379 21.40 -3.14 17.44
CA GLU A 379 21.33 -1.79 18.00
C GLU A 379 20.85 -0.75 16.98
N ASP A 380 21.42 -0.75 15.77
CA ASP A 380 21.09 0.19 14.71
C ASP A 380 19.64 -0.01 14.18
N ALA A 381 19.24 -1.25 13.98
CA ALA A 381 17.87 -1.59 13.59
C ALA A 381 16.86 -1.25 14.70
N THR A 382 17.23 -1.41 15.98
CA THR A 382 16.41 -1.04 17.14
C THR A 382 16.17 0.47 17.19
N HIS A 383 17.22 1.26 17.00
CA HIS A 383 17.09 2.72 16.89
C HIS A 383 16.15 3.12 15.76
N ARG A 384 16.29 2.53 14.57
CA ARG A 384 15.41 2.79 13.43
C ARG A 384 13.96 2.37 13.72
N PHE A 385 13.76 1.25 14.40
CA PHE A 385 12.41 0.78 14.77
C PHE A 385 11.69 1.81 15.65
N PHE A 386 12.31 2.26 16.72
CA PHE A 386 11.68 3.26 17.59
C PHE A 386 11.53 4.61 16.91
N ALA A 387 12.47 4.98 16.03
CA ALA A 387 12.37 6.17 15.22
C ALA A 387 11.11 6.17 14.36
N ARG A 388 10.93 5.14 13.59
CA ARG A 388 9.75 5.01 12.73
C ARG A 388 8.45 4.88 13.54
N LEU A 389 8.49 4.15 14.65
CA LEU A 389 7.34 4.01 15.53
C LEU A 389 6.83 5.37 16.03
N ARG A 390 7.72 6.26 16.45
CA ARG A 390 7.35 7.60 16.92
C ARG A 390 6.89 8.51 15.80
N ILE A 391 7.52 8.46 14.64
CA ILE A 391 7.09 9.23 13.46
C ILE A 391 5.67 8.83 13.06
N GLU A 392 5.36 7.54 13.09
CA GLU A 392 4.07 7.00 12.64
C GLU A 392 2.94 7.21 13.67
N TYR A 393 3.24 7.11 14.97
CA TYR A 393 2.22 7.08 16.03
C TYR A 393 2.27 8.26 17.02
N GLY A 394 3.30 9.07 17.01
CA GLY A 394 3.41 10.29 17.81
C GLY A 394 4.76 10.47 18.50
N LEU A 395 5.36 11.64 18.30
CA LEU A 395 6.73 11.94 18.77
C LEU A 395 6.84 11.98 20.30
N ASP A 396 5.85 12.51 20.99
CA ASP A 396 5.86 12.75 22.44
C ASP A 396 5.10 11.70 23.26
N GLU A 397 4.54 10.68 22.59
CA GLU A 397 3.77 9.64 23.26
C GLU A 397 4.67 8.69 24.06
N PRO A 398 4.22 8.21 25.24
CA PRO A 398 4.94 7.19 25.98
C PRO A 398 5.10 5.89 25.18
N LEU A 399 6.27 5.25 25.27
CA LEU A 399 6.56 4.01 24.54
C LEU A 399 5.49 2.92 24.70
N PRO A 400 4.93 2.64 25.89
CA PRO A 400 3.85 1.67 26.03
C PRO A 400 2.61 2.00 25.18
N THR A 401 2.26 3.29 25.03
CA THR A 401 1.15 3.76 24.18
C THR A 401 1.44 3.48 22.71
N LEU A 402 2.66 3.79 22.25
CA LEU A 402 3.09 3.54 20.88
C LEU A 402 3.09 2.04 20.53
N LEU A 403 3.59 1.23 21.44
CA LEU A 403 3.58 -0.24 21.28
C LEU A 403 2.15 -0.78 21.25
N ALA A 404 1.25 -0.26 22.08
CA ALA A 404 -0.15 -0.66 22.07
C ALA A 404 -0.83 -0.29 20.74
N GLN A 405 -0.49 0.84 20.14
CA GLN A 405 -1.02 1.24 18.81
C GLN A 405 -0.47 0.34 17.68
N LEU A 406 0.83 0.05 17.69
CA LEU A 406 1.42 -0.87 16.69
C LEU A 406 0.85 -2.28 16.78
N PHE A 407 0.62 -2.78 18.01
CA PHE A 407 0.20 -4.16 18.30
C PHE A 407 -1.29 -4.28 18.65
N ASP A 408 -2.12 -3.35 18.18
CA ASP A 408 -3.58 -3.34 18.41
C ASP A 408 -4.32 -4.53 17.75
N SER A 409 -3.68 -5.27 16.89
CA SER A 409 -4.24 -6.45 16.24
C SER A 409 -3.94 -7.74 16.97
N THR A 410 -4.72 -8.78 16.71
CA THR A 410 -4.57 -10.11 17.30
C THR A 410 -3.30 -10.86 16.83
N ASP A 411 -2.62 -10.38 15.80
CA ASP A 411 -1.42 -10.99 15.22
C ASP A 411 -0.18 -10.11 15.40
N THR A 412 0.35 -10.13 16.61
CA THR A 412 1.55 -9.36 17.02
C THR A 412 2.76 -9.62 16.10
N ILE A 413 2.95 -10.84 15.61
CA ILE A 413 4.09 -11.20 14.76
C ILE A 413 3.96 -10.56 13.39
N THR A 414 2.78 -10.62 12.79
CA THR A 414 2.53 -9.96 11.50
C THR A 414 2.65 -8.45 11.61
N CYS A 415 2.18 -7.83 12.71
CA CYS A 415 2.36 -6.40 12.96
C CYS A 415 3.84 -6.03 12.98
N PHE A 416 4.66 -6.75 13.77
CA PHE A 416 6.09 -6.50 13.89
C PHE A 416 6.82 -6.66 12.55
N THR A 417 6.65 -7.81 11.90
CA THR A 417 7.37 -8.12 10.65
C THR A 417 6.95 -7.19 9.50
N SER A 418 5.66 -6.87 9.40
CA SER A 418 5.15 -5.93 8.40
C SER A 418 5.65 -4.51 8.65
N PHE A 419 5.70 -4.07 9.91
CA PHE A 419 6.27 -2.77 10.27
C PHE A 419 7.75 -2.69 9.90
N CYS A 420 8.55 -3.69 10.28
CA CYS A 420 9.96 -3.76 9.93
C CYS A 420 10.18 -3.80 8.41
N GLN A 421 9.41 -4.63 7.69
CA GLN A 421 9.52 -4.76 6.24
C GLN A 421 9.18 -3.44 5.52
N ARG A 422 8.09 -2.77 5.91
CA ARG A 422 7.64 -1.51 5.33
C ARG A 422 8.65 -0.38 5.54
N ASN A 423 9.35 -0.40 6.67
CA ASN A 423 10.35 0.60 7.05
C ASN A 423 11.80 0.17 6.75
N GLU A 424 11.99 -0.92 6.00
CA GLU A 424 13.32 -1.46 5.62
C GLU A 424 14.24 -1.73 6.82
N ILE A 425 13.65 -2.15 7.95
CA ILE A 425 14.37 -2.47 9.18
C ILE A 425 14.74 -3.95 9.17
N PRO A 426 16.03 -4.32 9.14
CA PRO A 426 16.43 -5.71 9.12
C PRO A 426 16.16 -6.38 10.45
N TRP A 427 15.72 -7.65 10.41
CA TRP A 427 15.56 -8.49 11.60
C TRP A 427 16.17 -9.87 11.40
N GLN A 428 16.45 -10.55 12.49
CA GLN A 428 16.88 -11.93 12.52
C GLN A 428 15.79 -12.78 13.17
N PHE A 429 15.50 -13.95 12.58
CA PHE A 429 14.59 -14.95 13.13
C PHE A 429 15.37 -16.17 13.60
N LYS A 430 15.04 -16.68 14.80
CA LYS A 430 15.64 -17.88 15.35
C LYS A 430 14.57 -18.75 16.01
N LEU A 431 14.48 -20.02 15.59
CA LEU A 431 13.76 -21.05 16.34
C LEU A 431 14.60 -21.47 17.55
N ALA A 432 13.95 -21.68 18.70
CA ALA A 432 14.63 -22.09 19.92
C ALA A 432 14.94 -23.58 19.92
#